data_a75532a7890b5ee734adb32b4a48a975
#
_entry.id   a75532a7890b5ee734adb32b4a48a975
#
_cell.length_a   1.000
_cell.length_b   1.000
_cell.length_c   1.000
_cell.angle_alpha   90.00
_cell.angle_beta   90.00
_cell.angle_gamma   90.00
#
_symmetry.space_group_name_H-M   'P 1'
#
loop_
_entity.id
_entity.type
_entity.pdbx_description
1 polymer ?
#
loop_
_entity_poly.entity_id
_entity_poly.type
_entity_poly.pdbx_seq_one_letter_code
_entity_poly.pdbx_strand_id
1 'polypeptide(L)'
;MTDEHAEDPGGPAATPDAPGDVVVAKPPHSRARRWSTRALKILAASLVFWLVLAYLIAPFFWTHYEHHPAMVEAPRTTVTAQGIPGDPLNVGLIGTKAELVLAMADAEWDPADPVTLRSSLEIAGSVLRGKPYPDAPVSPLFVFGRKQDLAFEKPAGASAKRRHHVRFWESSELGRGGVPLWIGAVTFDRSVGLSHRTGQITHHIGPDVDAERDALIAGLRERGRLREIYQVTGVGATLFGRNGGGDAYYTDGELTIGVLIAGDRRDQAPATLDNPPVIWFKEQLWSVVKPMLESLPAPAPEDEQP
;
A
#
# COMPACT_ATOMS: atom_id res chain seq x y z
N MET A 1 -93.68 60.17 65.22
CA MET A 1 -93.36 61.53 64.77
C MET A 1 -92.34 61.32 63.68
N THR A 2 -92.85 61.29 62.47
CA THR A 2 -92.52 62.13 61.36
C THR A 2 -91.08 61.99 60.90
N ASP A 3 -90.74 61.77 59.80
CA ASP A 3 -91.07 61.98 58.35
C ASP A 3 -89.81 61.59 57.62
N GLU A 4 -89.87 61.00 56.58
CA GLU A 4 -90.19 61.28 55.19
C GLU A 4 -88.99 61.44 54.29
N HIS A 5 -89.11 60.70 53.28
CA HIS A 5 -88.57 60.96 51.87
C HIS A 5 -87.12 61.23 51.62
N ALA A 6 -86.50 60.51 50.67
CA ALA A 6 -86.55 60.81 49.25
C ALA A 6 -85.79 59.75 48.42
N GLU A 7 -86.45 59.34 47.38
CA GLU A 7 -85.94 58.65 46.24
C GLU A 7 -84.90 59.51 45.48
N ASP A 8 -83.88 58.89 44.98
CA ASP A 8 -83.21 59.40 43.80
C ASP A 8 -82.81 58.24 42.86
N PRO A 9 -83.13 58.37 41.59
CA PRO A 9 -83.01 57.33 40.58
C PRO A 9 -81.74 57.53 39.73
N GLY A 10 -81.23 56.45 39.30
CA GLY A 10 -80.54 56.41 38.02
C GLY A 10 -79.06 56.63 37.97
N GLY A 11 -78.32 55.59 38.28
CA GLY A 11 -76.94 55.41 37.75
C GLY A 11 -77.01 54.73 36.39
N PRO A 12 -76.19 55.12 35.40
CA PRO A 12 -76.22 54.53 34.08
C PRO A 12 -75.66 53.12 34.07
N ALA A 13 -76.25 52.22 33.28
CA ALA A 13 -75.93 50.86 33.08
C ALA A 13 -74.47 50.72 32.65
N ALA A 14 -73.71 49.85 33.33
CA ALA A 14 -72.42 49.42 32.92
C ALA A 14 -72.46 48.65 31.57
N THR A 15 -71.85 49.19 30.58
CA THR A 15 -71.60 48.49 29.32
C THR A 15 -70.73 47.24 29.57
N PRO A 16 -71.03 46.08 28.97
CA PRO A 16 -70.27 44.91 29.10
C PRO A 16 -68.87 45.13 28.48
N ASP A 17 -67.83 44.83 29.21
CA ASP A 17 -66.46 44.84 28.76
C ASP A 17 -66.31 44.05 27.45
N ALA A 18 -65.73 44.69 26.44
CA ALA A 18 -65.32 44.06 25.20
C ALA A 18 -64.37 42.89 25.50
N PRO A 19 -64.44 41.78 24.79
CA PRO A 19 -63.59 40.65 24.98
C PRO A 19 -62.14 41.12 24.79
N GLY A 20 -61.33 41.03 25.83
CA GLY A 20 -59.88 41.36 25.79
C GLY A 20 -59.21 40.58 24.71
N ASP A 21 -58.42 41.27 23.88
CA ASP A 21 -57.55 40.68 22.87
C ASP A 21 -56.72 39.61 23.51
N VAL A 22 -57.01 38.36 23.18
CA VAL A 22 -56.11 37.21 23.52
C VAL A 22 -54.82 37.38 22.72
N VAL A 23 -53.83 37.97 23.36
CA VAL A 23 -52.47 38.01 22.83
C VAL A 23 -51.99 36.56 22.76
N VAL A 24 -52.15 35.95 21.60
CA VAL A 24 -51.55 34.66 21.30
C VAL A 24 -50.04 34.87 21.31
N ALA A 25 -49.42 34.54 22.44
CA ALA A 25 -47.97 34.54 22.57
C ALA A 25 -47.37 33.65 21.47
N LYS A 26 -46.67 34.24 20.51
CA LYS A 26 -45.94 33.54 19.48
C LYS A 26 -44.99 32.54 20.17
N PRO A 27 -45.06 31.23 19.88
CA PRO A 27 -44.24 30.25 20.56
C PRO A 27 -42.78 30.67 20.42
N PRO A 28 -41.96 30.60 21.46
CA PRO A 28 -40.57 30.94 21.38
C PRO A 28 -39.92 30.00 20.38
N HIS A 29 -39.51 30.52 19.22
CA HIS A 29 -38.74 29.76 18.26
C HIS A 29 -37.49 29.32 18.97
N SER A 30 -37.51 28.08 19.46
CA SER A 30 -36.53 27.56 20.42
C SER A 30 -35.13 27.73 19.86
N ARG A 31 -34.22 28.30 20.64
CA ARG A 31 -32.79 28.34 20.35
C ARG A 31 -32.32 26.96 19.89
N ALA A 32 -32.85 25.87 20.44
CA ALA A 32 -32.62 24.49 20.07
C ALA A 32 -32.82 24.21 18.56
N ARG A 33 -33.88 24.71 17.89
CA ARG A 33 -34.11 24.49 16.46
C ARG A 33 -33.11 25.24 15.58
N ARG A 34 -32.60 26.38 16.03
CA ARG A 34 -31.51 27.12 15.33
C ARG A 34 -30.17 26.45 15.48
N TRP A 35 -29.92 25.84 16.64
CA TRP A 35 -28.72 25.06 16.88
C TRP A 35 -28.69 23.76 16.08
N SER A 36 -29.83 23.04 16.00
CA SER A 36 -29.93 21.82 15.21
C SER A 36 -29.76 22.07 13.70
N THR A 37 -30.29 23.16 13.17
CA THR A 37 -30.11 23.51 11.75
C THR A 37 -28.70 23.97 11.44
N ARG A 38 -28.00 24.64 12.36
CA ARG A 38 -26.57 24.98 12.20
C ARG A 38 -25.70 23.72 12.28
N ALA A 39 -25.94 22.85 13.26
CA ALA A 39 -25.22 21.58 13.37
C ALA A 39 -25.40 20.71 12.13
N LEU A 40 -26.62 20.62 11.59
CA LEU A 40 -26.90 19.89 10.35
C LEU A 40 -26.17 20.49 9.14
N LYS A 41 -26.11 21.82 9.02
CA LYS A 41 -25.36 22.50 7.95
C LYS A 41 -23.86 22.24 8.07
N ILE A 42 -23.31 22.28 9.28
CA ILE A 42 -21.89 21.99 9.53
C ILE A 42 -21.61 20.54 9.16
N LEU A 43 -22.43 19.59 9.61
CA LEU A 43 -22.28 18.18 9.28
C LEU A 43 -22.36 17.94 7.77
N ALA A 44 -23.33 18.55 7.08
CA ALA A 44 -23.45 18.45 5.62
C ALA A 44 -22.24 19.06 4.91
N ALA A 45 -21.76 20.23 5.35
CA ALA A 45 -20.56 20.85 4.78
C ALA A 45 -19.32 20.01 5.03
N SER A 46 -19.16 19.43 6.24
CA SER A 46 -18.04 18.51 6.55
C SER A 46 -18.09 17.24 5.70
N LEU A 47 -19.30 16.68 5.49
CA LEU A 47 -19.47 15.52 4.61
C LEU A 47 -19.10 15.84 3.16
N VAL A 48 -19.58 16.99 2.64
CA VAL A 48 -19.23 17.42 1.27
C VAL A 48 -17.73 17.69 1.15
N PHE A 49 -17.13 18.36 2.14
CA PHE A 49 -15.69 18.59 2.17
C PHE A 49 -14.92 17.27 2.18
N TRP A 50 -15.34 16.32 3.01
CA TRP A 50 -14.72 14.99 3.05
C TRP A 50 -14.86 14.25 1.73
N LEU A 51 -16.05 14.28 1.10
CA LEU A 51 -16.26 13.65 -0.22
C LEU A 51 -15.37 14.30 -1.30
N VAL A 52 -15.28 15.62 -1.34
CA VAL A 52 -14.40 16.34 -2.28
C VAL A 52 -12.94 15.97 -2.02
N LEU A 53 -12.51 15.97 -0.76
CA LEU A 53 -11.15 15.62 -0.40
C LEU A 53 -10.83 14.17 -0.77
N ALA A 54 -11.69 13.22 -0.38
CA ALA A 54 -11.45 11.78 -0.55
C ALA A 54 -11.60 11.29 -2.00
N TYR A 55 -12.52 11.89 -2.79
CA TYR A 55 -12.87 11.35 -4.11
C TYR A 55 -12.44 12.23 -5.28
N LEU A 56 -12.04 13.48 -5.05
CA LEU A 56 -11.55 14.38 -6.11
C LEU A 56 -10.12 14.83 -5.85
N ILE A 57 -9.84 15.37 -4.67
CA ILE A 57 -8.52 15.96 -4.39
C ILE A 57 -7.48 14.86 -4.13
N ALA A 58 -7.77 13.92 -3.23
CA ALA A 58 -6.83 12.86 -2.91
C ALA A 58 -6.49 11.97 -4.11
N PRO A 59 -7.47 11.50 -4.93
CA PRO A 59 -7.15 10.75 -6.15
C PRO A 59 -6.36 11.57 -7.17
N PHE A 60 -6.69 12.87 -7.33
CA PHE A 60 -5.95 13.74 -8.25
C PHE A 60 -4.47 13.89 -7.86
N PHE A 61 -4.21 14.16 -6.57
CA PHE A 61 -2.83 14.20 -6.06
C PHE A 61 -2.16 12.84 -6.18
N TRP A 62 -2.88 11.78 -5.82
CA TRP A 62 -2.41 10.41 -5.90
C TRP A 62 -1.96 10.08 -7.31
N THR A 63 -2.79 10.25 -8.32
CA THR A 63 -2.46 9.96 -9.71
C THR A 63 -1.38 10.87 -10.28
N HIS A 64 -1.26 12.11 -9.82
CA HIS A 64 -0.29 13.08 -10.36
C HIS A 64 1.13 12.86 -9.82
N TYR A 65 1.27 12.45 -8.55
CA TYR A 65 2.57 12.34 -7.88
C TYR A 65 3.10 10.91 -7.74
N GLU A 66 2.28 9.92 -7.99
CA GLU A 66 2.64 8.52 -7.76
C GLU A 66 3.26 7.79 -8.93
N HIS A 67 3.13 8.30 -10.14
CA HIS A 67 3.43 7.50 -11.31
C HIS A 67 4.83 7.79 -11.85
N HIS A 68 5.73 6.84 -11.65
CA HIS A 68 6.85 6.71 -12.58
C HIS A 68 6.26 6.36 -13.94
N PRO A 69 6.61 7.08 -15.04
CA PRO A 69 6.01 6.85 -16.36
C PRO A 69 6.06 5.37 -16.80
N ALA A 70 7.15 4.69 -16.50
CA ALA A 70 7.35 3.28 -16.79
C ALA A 70 6.48 2.32 -15.94
N MET A 71 5.76 2.83 -14.93
CA MET A 71 4.95 2.04 -14.01
C MET A 71 3.45 2.26 -14.20
N VAL A 72 3.04 3.21 -15.05
CA VAL A 72 1.61 3.57 -15.24
C VAL A 72 0.78 2.38 -15.67
N GLU A 73 1.31 1.53 -16.56
CA GLU A 73 0.63 0.33 -17.05
C GLU A 73 1.16 -0.96 -16.45
N ALA A 74 2.12 -0.89 -15.51
CA ALA A 74 2.68 -2.07 -14.90
C ALA A 74 1.65 -2.76 -13.99
N PRO A 75 1.55 -4.10 -14.03
CA PRO A 75 0.78 -4.83 -13.02
C PRO A 75 1.27 -4.50 -11.62
N ARG A 76 0.38 -4.54 -10.65
CA ARG A 76 0.72 -4.28 -9.24
C ARG A 76 1.09 -5.54 -8.48
N THR A 77 0.61 -6.66 -8.97
CA THR A 77 0.88 -8.00 -8.41
C THR A 77 1.26 -8.95 -9.54
N THR A 78 2.02 -9.96 -9.19
CA THR A 78 2.22 -11.12 -10.07
C THR A 78 0.93 -11.94 -10.17
N VAL A 79 0.86 -12.87 -11.11
CA VAL A 79 -0.22 -13.84 -11.20
C VAL A 79 0.34 -15.25 -11.32
N THR A 80 -0.38 -16.23 -10.78
CA THR A 80 -0.08 -17.65 -10.96
C THR A 80 -0.46 -18.11 -12.37
N ALA A 81 -0.05 -19.33 -12.75
CA ALA A 81 -0.47 -19.94 -14.01
C ALA A 81 -2.01 -20.09 -14.16
N GLN A 82 -2.73 -20.07 -13.04
CA GLN A 82 -4.20 -20.12 -12.99
C GLN A 82 -4.84 -18.72 -13.00
N GLY A 83 -4.05 -17.64 -13.13
CA GLY A 83 -4.54 -16.28 -13.11
C GLY A 83 -4.91 -15.75 -11.71
N ILE A 84 -4.53 -16.46 -10.64
CA ILE A 84 -4.75 -16.00 -9.26
C ILE A 84 -3.69 -14.94 -8.94
N PRO A 85 -4.06 -13.79 -8.32
CA PRO A 85 -3.09 -12.81 -7.84
C PRO A 85 -2.02 -13.45 -6.95
N GLY A 86 -0.75 -13.19 -7.26
CA GLY A 86 0.41 -13.72 -6.56
C GLY A 86 1.03 -12.70 -5.60
N ASP A 87 2.36 -12.70 -5.57
CA ASP A 87 3.13 -11.80 -4.71
C ASP A 87 3.05 -10.35 -5.22
N PRO A 88 3.05 -9.33 -4.33
CA PRO A 88 3.07 -7.94 -4.74
C PRO A 88 4.40 -7.56 -5.39
N LEU A 89 4.34 -6.65 -6.37
CA LEU A 89 5.52 -6.02 -6.96
C LEU A 89 5.95 -4.88 -6.04
N ASN A 90 7.10 -5.00 -5.39
CA ASN A 90 7.55 -4.09 -4.34
C ASN A 90 8.97 -3.53 -4.54
N VAL A 91 9.68 -3.97 -5.57
CA VAL A 91 11.03 -3.50 -5.87
C VAL A 91 11.21 -3.24 -7.36
N GLY A 92 12.04 -2.25 -7.71
CA GLY A 92 12.48 -1.99 -9.07
C GLY A 92 13.98 -1.74 -9.13
N LEU A 93 14.64 -2.24 -10.17
CA LEU A 93 16.05 -1.97 -10.42
C LEU A 93 16.23 -1.40 -11.83
N ILE A 94 16.95 -0.29 -11.95
CA ILE A 94 17.28 0.34 -13.24
C ILE A 94 18.74 0.02 -13.55
N GLY A 95 18.95 -0.68 -14.66
CA GLY A 95 20.26 -1.11 -15.11
C GLY A 95 20.16 -2.20 -16.17
N THR A 96 21.28 -2.54 -16.76
CA THR A 96 21.37 -3.67 -17.67
C THR A 96 21.22 -5.00 -16.93
N LYS A 97 20.86 -6.06 -17.64
CA LYS A 97 20.79 -7.41 -17.09
C LYS A 97 22.10 -7.83 -16.41
N ALA A 98 23.24 -7.48 -17.02
CA ALA A 98 24.56 -7.81 -16.48
C ALA A 98 24.82 -7.08 -15.13
N GLU A 99 24.46 -5.80 -15.04
CA GLU A 99 24.58 -5.02 -13.80
C GLU A 99 23.70 -5.58 -12.70
N LEU A 100 22.46 -6.00 -13.02
CA LEU A 100 21.56 -6.62 -12.06
C LEU A 100 22.14 -7.94 -11.53
N VAL A 101 22.55 -8.84 -12.42
CA VAL A 101 23.15 -10.14 -12.02
C VAL A 101 24.39 -9.93 -11.15
N LEU A 102 25.25 -8.97 -11.53
CA LEU A 102 26.45 -8.66 -10.77
C LEU A 102 26.12 -8.06 -9.39
N ALA A 103 25.13 -7.17 -9.32
CA ALA A 103 24.71 -6.57 -8.06
C ALA A 103 24.11 -7.61 -7.10
N MET A 104 23.30 -8.53 -7.62
CA MET A 104 22.71 -9.61 -6.83
C MET A 104 23.79 -10.57 -6.31
N ALA A 105 24.76 -10.96 -7.16
CA ALA A 105 25.86 -11.81 -6.76
C ALA A 105 26.72 -11.18 -5.66
N ASP A 106 27.03 -9.89 -5.77
CA ASP A 106 27.78 -9.16 -4.74
C ASP A 106 27.02 -9.06 -3.41
N ALA A 107 25.69 -8.98 -3.47
CA ALA A 107 24.80 -8.98 -2.30
C ALA A 107 24.54 -10.41 -1.76
N GLU A 108 25.27 -11.41 -2.25
CA GLU A 108 25.20 -12.82 -1.82
C GLU A 108 23.84 -13.47 -2.11
N TRP A 109 23.21 -13.07 -3.22
CA TRP A 109 22.04 -13.74 -3.75
C TRP A 109 22.45 -14.75 -4.81
N ASP A 110 22.05 -15.98 -4.62
CA ASP A 110 22.25 -17.07 -5.56
C ASP A 110 21.10 -17.11 -6.57
N PRO A 111 21.38 -17.44 -7.83
CA PRO A 111 20.31 -17.58 -8.82
C PRO A 111 19.42 -18.79 -8.52
N ALA A 112 18.10 -18.59 -8.57
CA ALA A 112 17.12 -19.65 -8.32
C ALA A 112 16.75 -20.47 -9.56
N ASP A 113 17.18 -20.04 -10.77
CA ASP A 113 16.93 -20.75 -12.04
C ASP A 113 18.24 -20.94 -12.82
N PRO A 114 18.75 -22.18 -12.93
CA PRO A 114 20.02 -22.44 -13.61
C PRO A 114 19.98 -22.20 -15.14
N VAL A 115 18.81 -22.24 -15.76
CA VAL A 115 18.67 -22.01 -17.21
C VAL A 115 18.88 -20.54 -17.55
N THR A 116 18.29 -19.67 -16.77
CA THR A 116 18.42 -18.21 -16.95
C THR A 116 19.83 -17.73 -16.61
N LEU A 117 20.52 -18.45 -15.75
CA LEU A 117 21.89 -18.14 -15.34
C LEU A 117 22.90 -18.39 -16.48
N ARG A 118 22.82 -19.52 -17.19
CA ARG A 118 23.75 -19.83 -18.27
C ARG A 118 23.79 -18.74 -19.33
N SER A 119 22.64 -18.24 -19.74
CA SER A 119 22.55 -17.15 -20.73
C SER A 119 23.07 -15.81 -20.18
N SER A 120 23.02 -15.61 -18.86
CA SER A 120 23.52 -14.38 -18.19
C SER A 120 25.02 -14.44 -17.89
N LEU A 121 25.56 -15.63 -17.64
CA LEU A 121 26.99 -15.86 -17.37
C LEU A 121 27.87 -15.75 -18.60
N GLU A 122 27.35 -16.06 -19.79
CA GLU A 122 28.04 -15.80 -21.05
C GLU A 122 28.31 -14.30 -21.25
N ILE A 123 27.46 -13.46 -20.66
CA ILE A 123 27.57 -11.99 -20.70
C ILE A 123 28.47 -11.45 -19.56
N ALA A 124 28.43 -12.04 -18.37
CA ALA A 124 29.15 -11.56 -17.18
C ALA A 124 30.55 -12.22 -16.95
N GLY A 125 30.85 -13.24 -17.68
CA GLY A 125 32.19 -13.83 -17.94
C GLY A 125 33.09 -14.29 -16.79
N SER A 126 32.81 -14.12 -15.50
CA SER A 126 33.83 -14.48 -14.49
C SER A 126 33.40 -14.71 -13.03
N VAL A 127 32.14 -14.50 -12.62
CA VAL A 127 31.89 -14.30 -11.18
C VAL A 127 31.24 -15.47 -10.43
N LEU A 128 30.59 -16.42 -11.09
CA LEU A 128 29.88 -17.50 -10.39
C LEU A 128 30.62 -18.85 -10.53
N ARG A 129 31.46 -19.13 -9.57
CA ARG A 129 31.99 -20.50 -9.35
C ARG A 129 30.91 -21.33 -8.68
N GLY A 130 30.51 -22.42 -9.39
CA GLY A 130 29.44 -23.30 -9.02
C GLY A 130 29.43 -23.73 -7.56
N LYS A 131 28.38 -23.33 -6.87
CA LYS A 131 27.92 -23.97 -5.63
C LYS A 131 26.80 -24.95 -5.98
N PRO A 132 26.72 -26.13 -5.33
CA PRO A 132 25.61 -27.05 -5.57
C PRO A 132 24.30 -26.47 -5.10
N TYR A 133 23.32 -26.53 -5.95
CA TYR A 133 21.97 -26.00 -5.77
C TYR A 133 21.11 -26.99 -5.00
N PRO A 134 20.32 -26.56 -3.99
CA PRO A 134 19.20 -27.37 -3.50
C PRO A 134 18.01 -27.13 -4.44
N ASP A 135 17.68 -28.15 -5.24
CA ASP A 135 16.54 -28.20 -6.13
C ASP A 135 15.19 -28.10 -5.36
N ALA A 136 14.68 -26.89 -5.19
CA ALA A 136 13.27 -26.72 -4.90
C ALA A 136 12.65 -25.93 -6.06
N PRO A 137 11.85 -26.55 -6.93
CA PRO A 137 11.22 -25.86 -8.03
C PRO A 137 10.29 -24.79 -7.47
N VAL A 138 10.58 -23.54 -7.83
CA VAL A 138 9.76 -22.39 -7.48
C VAL A 138 8.58 -22.36 -8.43
N SER A 139 7.35 -22.26 -7.89
CA SER A 139 6.15 -22.11 -8.72
C SER A 139 6.29 -20.88 -9.62
N PRO A 140 6.05 -20.99 -10.93
CA PRO A 140 6.21 -19.87 -11.84
C PRO A 140 5.16 -18.80 -11.55
N LEU A 141 5.61 -17.56 -11.47
CA LEU A 141 4.76 -16.39 -11.45
C LEU A 141 4.87 -15.63 -12.77
N PHE A 142 3.84 -14.89 -13.10
CA PHE A 142 3.71 -14.20 -14.39
C PHE A 142 3.47 -12.71 -14.18
N VAL A 143 4.18 -11.90 -14.97
CA VAL A 143 3.96 -10.46 -15.16
C VAL A 143 4.09 -10.20 -16.65
N PHE A 144 3.33 -9.27 -17.20
CA PHE A 144 3.29 -9.00 -18.65
C PHE A 144 3.00 -10.25 -19.51
N GLY A 145 2.23 -11.19 -18.98
CA GLY A 145 1.87 -12.44 -19.68
C GLY A 145 3.01 -13.47 -19.80
N ARG A 146 4.15 -13.27 -19.15
CA ARG A 146 5.33 -14.15 -19.21
C ARG A 146 5.88 -14.46 -17.84
N LYS A 147 6.59 -15.58 -17.72
CA LYS A 147 7.36 -15.94 -16.52
C LYS A 147 8.42 -14.91 -16.20
N GLN A 148 8.93 -14.94 -14.97
CA GLN A 148 10.07 -14.14 -14.56
C GLN A 148 11.27 -14.35 -15.50
N ASP A 149 11.98 -13.27 -15.78
CA ASP A 149 13.20 -13.30 -16.58
C ASP A 149 14.41 -13.70 -15.73
N LEU A 150 14.39 -13.32 -14.45
CA LEU A 150 15.43 -13.63 -13.47
C LEU A 150 14.78 -13.98 -12.14
N ALA A 151 15.39 -14.90 -11.40
CA ALA A 151 15.02 -15.21 -10.03
C ALA A 151 16.29 -15.46 -9.22
N PHE A 152 16.27 -14.97 -7.99
CA PHE A 152 17.37 -15.15 -7.04
C PHE A 152 16.83 -15.55 -5.68
N GLU A 153 17.69 -16.26 -4.93
CA GLU A 153 17.40 -16.64 -3.55
C GLU A 153 18.62 -16.36 -2.67
N LYS A 154 18.37 -16.10 -1.40
CA LYS A 154 19.41 -15.97 -0.39
C LYS A 154 19.01 -16.78 0.84
N PRO A 155 19.79 -17.80 1.25
CA PRO A 155 19.48 -18.62 2.40
C PRO A 155 19.36 -17.80 3.69
N ALA A 156 18.35 -18.12 4.52
CA ALA A 156 18.15 -17.52 5.83
C ALA A 156 18.42 -18.54 6.93
N GLY A 157 19.63 -18.49 7.50
CA GLY A 157 20.09 -19.44 8.51
C GLY A 157 20.46 -20.82 7.94
N ALA A 158 20.37 -21.86 8.77
CA ALA A 158 20.82 -23.22 8.40
C ALA A 158 19.74 -24.05 7.67
N SER A 159 18.53 -23.54 7.49
CA SER A 159 17.42 -24.30 6.89
C SER A 159 17.23 -23.96 5.43
N ALA A 160 17.31 -24.97 4.56
CA ALA A 160 16.98 -24.83 3.13
C ALA A 160 15.52 -24.42 2.85
N LYS A 161 14.63 -24.49 3.85
CA LYS A 161 13.20 -24.12 3.73
C LYS A 161 12.94 -22.64 3.99
N ARG A 162 13.91 -21.94 4.58
CA ARG A 162 13.81 -20.50 4.90
C ARG A 162 14.79 -19.75 4.04
N ARG A 163 14.28 -18.87 3.19
CA ARG A 163 15.09 -18.08 2.28
C ARG A 163 14.41 -16.78 1.88
N HIS A 164 15.20 -15.79 1.61
CA HIS A 164 14.78 -14.62 0.87
C HIS A 164 14.69 -14.98 -0.61
N HIS A 165 13.68 -14.54 -1.29
CA HIS A 165 13.44 -14.87 -2.68
C HIS A 165 13.00 -13.63 -3.45
N VAL A 166 13.56 -13.39 -4.64
CA VAL A 166 13.15 -12.30 -5.52
C VAL A 166 13.03 -12.78 -6.95
N ARG A 167 11.99 -12.30 -7.64
CA ARG A 167 11.79 -12.50 -9.07
C ARG A 167 11.77 -11.16 -9.77
N PHE A 168 12.36 -11.07 -10.96
CA PHE A 168 12.40 -9.87 -11.77
C PHE A 168 11.84 -10.12 -13.16
N TRP A 169 11.17 -9.10 -13.68
CA TRP A 169 10.67 -8.99 -15.04
C TRP A 169 11.21 -7.72 -15.67
N GLU A 170 11.80 -7.82 -16.85
CA GLU A 170 12.20 -6.64 -17.61
C GLU A 170 10.94 -5.93 -18.09
N SER A 171 10.77 -4.66 -17.76
CA SER A 171 9.66 -3.84 -18.24
C SER A 171 9.84 -3.54 -19.74
N SER A 172 8.74 -3.38 -20.46
CA SER A 172 8.77 -2.85 -21.84
C SER A 172 9.17 -1.38 -21.86
N GLU A 173 8.99 -0.69 -20.73
CA GLU A 173 9.36 0.71 -20.57
C GLU A 173 10.77 0.83 -20.01
N LEU A 174 11.48 1.84 -20.47
CA LEU A 174 12.82 2.14 -20.00
C LEU A 174 12.78 2.99 -18.73
N GLY A 175 13.71 2.72 -17.84
CA GLY A 175 13.94 3.53 -16.69
C GLY A 175 14.64 4.86 -17.01
N ARG A 176 15.02 5.58 -15.96
CA ARG A 176 15.73 6.85 -16.07
C ARG A 176 17.02 6.68 -16.89
N GLY A 177 17.23 7.56 -17.87
CA GLY A 177 18.41 7.51 -18.75
C GLY A 177 18.30 6.50 -19.91
N GLY A 178 17.12 5.96 -20.21
CA GLY A 178 16.93 5.01 -21.32
C GLY A 178 17.52 3.63 -21.07
N VAL A 179 17.70 3.24 -19.80
CA VAL A 179 18.25 1.96 -19.36
C VAL A 179 17.09 1.02 -18.96
N PRO A 180 17.20 -0.30 -19.12
CA PRO A 180 16.15 -1.23 -18.71
C PRO A 180 15.69 -1.04 -17.26
N LEU A 181 14.39 -1.12 -17.04
CA LEU A 181 13.76 -1.19 -15.72
C LEU A 181 13.32 -2.64 -15.46
N TRP A 182 13.78 -3.18 -14.36
CA TRP A 182 13.41 -4.50 -13.86
C TRP A 182 12.43 -4.33 -12.71
N ILE A 183 11.22 -4.84 -12.85
CA ILE A 183 10.21 -4.82 -11.81
C ILE A 183 10.26 -6.16 -11.09
N GLY A 184 10.23 -6.16 -9.77
CA GLY A 184 10.41 -7.35 -8.97
C GLY A 184 9.41 -7.52 -7.84
N ALA A 185 9.27 -8.80 -7.45
CA ALA A 185 8.58 -9.22 -6.23
C ALA A 185 9.61 -9.89 -5.31
N VAL A 186 9.88 -9.30 -4.17
CA VAL A 186 10.74 -9.89 -3.14
C VAL A 186 9.92 -10.29 -1.93
N THR A 187 10.12 -11.53 -1.47
CA THR A 187 9.40 -12.14 -0.35
C THR A 187 10.34 -13.02 0.48
N PHE A 188 9.93 -13.30 1.72
CA PHE A 188 10.61 -14.25 2.58
C PHE A 188 9.83 -15.56 2.63
N ASP A 189 10.41 -16.65 2.16
CA ASP A 189 9.86 -17.99 2.30
C ASP A 189 10.13 -18.50 3.73
N ARG A 190 9.09 -18.58 4.56
CA ARG A 190 9.19 -19.04 5.95
C ARG A 190 9.06 -20.55 6.11
N SER A 191 8.37 -21.21 5.19
CA SER A 191 8.13 -22.65 5.20
C SER A 191 7.67 -23.16 3.83
N VAL A 192 7.61 -24.49 3.71
CA VAL A 192 7.00 -25.20 2.56
C VAL A 192 5.82 -25.99 3.09
N GLY A 193 4.68 -25.89 2.43
CA GLY A 193 3.45 -26.59 2.82
C GLY A 193 2.48 -26.72 1.67
N LEU A 194 1.21 -26.95 1.98
CA LEU A 194 0.14 -27.00 0.99
C LEU A 194 -0.46 -25.60 0.82
N SER A 195 -0.74 -25.22 -0.41
CA SER A 195 -1.46 -23.98 -0.73
C SER A 195 -2.86 -24.02 -0.10
N HIS A 196 -3.22 -22.97 0.60
CA HIS A 196 -4.57 -22.79 1.17
C HIS A 196 -5.68 -22.74 0.10
N ARG A 197 -5.32 -22.42 -1.16
CA ARG A 197 -6.28 -22.29 -2.27
C ARG A 197 -6.37 -23.51 -3.17
N THR A 198 -5.23 -24.18 -3.42
CA THR A 198 -5.16 -25.23 -4.45
C THR A 198 -4.76 -26.59 -3.89
N GLY A 199 -4.32 -26.68 -2.63
CA GLY A 199 -3.79 -27.90 -2.03
C GLY A 199 -2.47 -28.38 -2.64
N GLN A 200 -1.86 -27.62 -3.56
CA GLN A 200 -0.56 -27.97 -4.14
C GLN A 200 0.56 -27.57 -3.19
N ILE A 201 1.71 -28.21 -3.31
CA ILE A 201 2.91 -27.84 -2.55
C ILE A 201 3.34 -26.44 -2.99
N THR A 202 3.50 -25.54 -2.03
CA THR A 202 3.92 -24.16 -2.25
C THR A 202 4.81 -23.68 -1.10
N HIS A 203 5.46 -22.55 -1.31
CA HIS A 203 6.17 -21.83 -0.26
C HIS A 203 5.19 -20.88 0.43
N HIS A 204 5.26 -20.82 1.75
CA HIS A 204 4.51 -19.87 2.56
C HIS A 204 5.37 -18.67 2.85
N ILE A 205 4.90 -17.48 2.43
CA ILE A 205 5.65 -16.24 2.61
C ILE A 205 5.46 -15.63 4.01
N GLY A 206 6.42 -14.81 4.41
CA GLY A 206 6.30 -13.92 5.57
C GLY A 206 5.29 -12.81 5.29
N PRO A 207 4.58 -12.32 6.31
CA PRO A 207 3.54 -11.31 6.12
C PRO A 207 4.09 -9.90 5.82
N ASP A 208 5.30 -9.58 6.25
CA ASP A 208 5.94 -8.27 6.04
C ASP A 208 6.77 -8.28 4.75
N VAL A 209 6.14 -7.94 3.63
CA VAL A 209 6.83 -7.92 2.34
C VAL A 209 7.67 -6.66 2.13
N ASP A 210 7.41 -5.60 2.92
CA ASP A 210 8.20 -4.36 2.88
C ASP A 210 9.56 -4.56 3.55
N ALA A 211 9.63 -5.34 4.64
CA ALA A 211 10.89 -5.68 5.28
C ALA A 211 11.82 -6.42 4.33
N GLU A 212 11.30 -7.27 3.45
CA GLU A 212 12.10 -7.96 2.44
C GLU A 212 12.58 -7.03 1.33
N ARG A 213 11.73 -6.12 0.87
CA ARG A 213 12.11 -5.03 -0.05
C ARG A 213 13.26 -4.21 0.52
N ASP A 214 13.08 -3.77 1.76
CA ASP A 214 14.06 -2.89 2.42
C ASP A 214 15.38 -3.63 2.69
N ALA A 215 15.33 -4.91 3.06
CA ALA A 215 16.51 -5.75 3.24
C ALA A 215 17.30 -5.96 1.94
N LEU A 216 16.61 -6.19 0.81
CA LEU A 216 17.25 -6.29 -0.50
C LEU A 216 17.96 -4.99 -0.87
N ILE A 217 17.27 -3.86 -0.76
CA ILE A 217 17.83 -2.53 -1.09
C ILE A 217 19.00 -2.19 -0.16
N ALA A 218 18.88 -2.47 1.14
CA ALA A 218 19.95 -2.26 2.09
C ALA A 218 21.19 -3.12 1.73
N GLY A 219 21.02 -4.39 1.41
CA GLY A 219 22.11 -5.25 0.99
C GLY A 219 22.82 -4.76 -0.28
N LEU A 220 22.07 -4.32 -1.29
CA LEU A 220 22.65 -3.73 -2.51
C LEU A 220 23.41 -2.42 -2.21
N ARG A 221 22.86 -1.59 -1.32
CA ARG A 221 23.49 -0.35 -0.84
C ARG A 221 24.79 -0.64 -0.09
N GLU A 222 24.79 -1.57 0.85
CA GLU A 222 25.98 -1.97 1.62
C GLU A 222 27.11 -2.47 0.74
N ARG A 223 26.78 -3.14 -0.36
CA ARG A 223 27.75 -3.59 -1.37
C ARG A 223 28.16 -2.48 -2.35
N GLY A 224 27.61 -1.27 -2.19
CA GLY A 224 27.91 -0.11 -3.04
C GLY A 224 27.44 -0.28 -4.48
N ARG A 225 26.36 -1.03 -4.69
CA ARG A 225 25.81 -1.32 -6.04
C ARG A 225 24.75 -0.36 -6.50
N LEU A 226 24.31 0.55 -5.64
CA LEU A 226 23.29 1.55 -5.95
C LEU A 226 23.89 2.95 -6.06
N ARG A 227 23.48 3.69 -7.08
CA ARG A 227 23.80 5.10 -7.29
C ARG A 227 22.71 6.01 -6.74
N GLU A 228 21.46 5.63 -6.91
CA GLU A 228 20.28 6.38 -6.49
C GLU A 228 19.25 5.42 -5.92
N ILE A 229 18.49 5.90 -4.93
CA ILE A 229 17.37 5.17 -4.33
C ILE A 229 16.20 6.16 -4.20
N TYR A 230 15.00 5.74 -4.60
CA TYR A 230 13.76 6.49 -4.42
C TYR A 230 12.56 5.56 -4.42
N GLN A 231 11.41 6.06 -3.98
CA GLN A 231 10.18 5.29 -3.95
C GLN A 231 9.15 5.82 -4.94
N VAL A 232 8.34 4.92 -5.44
CA VAL A 232 7.17 5.19 -6.27
C VAL A 232 6.04 4.29 -5.79
N THR A 233 4.80 4.64 -6.12
CA THR A 233 3.69 3.75 -5.79
C THR A 233 3.77 2.46 -6.60
N GLY A 234 3.76 1.36 -5.86
CA GLY A 234 3.73 0.00 -6.38
C GLY A 234 2.31 -0.57 -6.45
N VAL A 235 1.98 -1.47 -5.52
CA VAL A 235 0.64 -2.09 -5.42
C VAL A 235 -0.47 -1.12 -5.04
N GLY A 236 -0.14 0.07 -4.56
CA GLY A 236 -1.09 1.10 -4.17
C GLY A 236 -1.72 0.86 -2.79
N ALA A 237 -2.97 1.26 -2.61
CA ALA A 237 -3.64 1.36 -1.32
C ALA A 237 -3.98 0.02 -0.62
N THR A 238 -3.45 -1.10 -1.06
CA THR A 238 -3.71 -2.40 -0.44
C THR A 238 -2.81 -2.57 0.77
N LEU A 239 -3.31 -2.22 1.96
CA LEU A 239 -2.60 -2.46 3.23
C LEU A 239 -2.48 -3.95 3.55
N PHE A 240 -3.46 -4.73 3.12
CA PHE A 240 -3.51 -6.18 3.29
C PHE A 240 -3.81 -6.86 1.97
N GLY A 241 -3.09 -7.93 1.69
CA GLY A 241 -3.31 -8.78 0.53
C GLY A 241 -3.15 -10.26 0.87
N ARG A 242 -3.49 -11.12 -0.09
CA ARG A 242 -3.17 -12.54 -0.04
C ARG A 242 -2.46 -12.92 -1.33
N ASN A 243 -1.38 -13.67 -1.21
CA ASN A 243 -0.66 -14.19 -2.36
C ASN A 243 -1.39 -15.37 -3.03
N GLY A 244 -0.81 -15.91 -4.09
CA GLY A 244 -1.37 -17.04 -4.84
C GLY A 244 -1.52 -18.33 -4.02
N GLY A 245 -0.72 -18.49 -2.98
CA GLY A 245 -0.81 -19.61 -2.03
C GLY A 245 -1.87 -19.42 -0.95
N GLY A 246 -2.44 -18.22 -0.83
CA GLY A 246 -3.41 -17.85 0.21
C GLY A 246 -2.79 -17.19 1.44
N ASP A 247 -1.45 -17.02 1.49
CA ASP A 247 -0.78 -16.37 2.61
C ASP A 247 -1.14 -14.89 2.67
N ALA A 248 -1.50 -14.42 3.84
CA ALA A 248 -1.75 -13.01 4.09
C ALA A 248 -0.43 -12.24 4.16
N TYR A 249 -0.43 -11.04 3.59
CA TYR A 249 0.67 -10.07 3.72
C TYR A 249 0.13 -8.67 3.95
N TYR A 250 0.98 -7.81 4.50
CA TYR A 250 0.73 -6.37 4.60
C TYR A 250 1.87 -5.58 3.95
N THR A 251 1.55 -4.38 3.46
CA THR A 251 2.49 -3.51 2.74
C THR A 251 2.06 -2.04 2.83
N ASP A 252 3.04 -1.14 2.81
CA ASP A 252 2.81 0.30 2.61
C ASP A 252 2.33 0.62 1.18
N GLY A 253 2.40 -0.36 0.26
CA GLY A 253 2.01 -0.22 -1.13
C GLY A 253 3.05 0.46 -2.01
N GLU A 254 4.22 0.80 -1.48
CA GLU A 254 5.29 1.45 -2.24
C GLU A 254 6.20 0.43 -2.93
N LEU A 255 6.82 0.89 -4.02
CA LEU A 255 7.86 0.19 -4.74
C LEU A 255 9.15 1.00 -4.64
N THR A 256 10.21 0.38 -4.09
CA THR A 256 11.51 1.05 -3.99
C THR A 256 12.32 0.80 -5.26
N ILE A 257 12.75 1.88 -5.91
CA ILE A 257 13.60 1.85 -7.09
C ILE A 257 15.05 2.04 -6.67
N GLY A 258 15.92 1.12 -7.10
CA GLY A 258 17.36 1.25 -7.04
C GLY A 258 17.96 1.45 -8.43
N VAL A 259 18.77 2.49 -8.62
CA VAL A 259 19.52 2.68 -9.86
C VAL A 259 20.89 2.04 -9.70
N LEU A 260 21.16 1.02 -10.51
CA LEU A 260 22.39 0.24 -10.44
C LEU A 260 23.61 1.03 -10.93
N ILE A 261 24.77 0.66 -10.44
CA ILE A 261 26.06 1.20 -10.88
C ILE A 261 26.65 0.31 -11.96
N ALA A 262 27.10 0.94 -13.03
CA ALA A 262 27.71 0.25 -14.17
C ALA A 262 29.08 -0.36 -13.83
N GLY A 263 29.28 -1.59 -14.24
CA GLY A 263 30.58 -2.30 -14.15
C GLY A 263 31.02 -2.57 -12.71
N ASP A 264 32.35 -2.53 -12.49
CA ASP A 264 32.96 -2.85 -11.19
C ASP A 264 33.03 -1.68 -10.20
N ARG A 265 32.49 -0.54 -10.57
CA ARG A 265 32.44 0.64 -9.69
C ARG A 265 31.57 0.37 -8.46
N ARG A 266 31.89 1.07 -7.39
CA ARG A 266 31.12 1.04 -6.14
C ARG A 266 30.86 2.47 -5.68
N ASP A 267 29.71 2.68 -5.07
CA ASP A 267 29.35 3.93 -4.40
C ASP A 267 28.97 3.61 -2.95
N GLN A 268 29.64 4.25 -2.02
CA GLN A 268 29.40 4.04 -0.58
C GLN A 268 28.22 4.87 -0.05
N ALA A 269 27.80 5.88 -0.79
CA ALA A 269 26.76 6.81 -0.40
C ALA A 269 25.82 7.13 -1.58
N PRO A 270 24.95 6.18 -1.96
CA PRO A 270 23.98 6.44 -3.02
C PRO A 270 23.10 7.65 -2.69
N ALA A 271 22.79 8.45 -3.69
CA ALA A 271 21.84 9.54 -3.52
C ALA A 271 20.46 8.95 -3.19
N THR A 272 19.91 9.39 -2.06
CA THR A 272 18.49 9.16 -1.78
C THR A 272 17.74 10.37 -2.32
N LEU A 273 16.86 10.14 -3.30
CA LEU A 273 16.04 11.20 -3.86
C LEU A 273 14.87 11.46 -2.94
N ASP A 274 14.48 12.72 -2.85
CA ASP A 274 13.30 13.09 -2.07
C ASP A 274 12.06 12.42 -2.64
N ASN A 275 11.35 11.72 -1.78
CA ASN A 275 10.07 11.13 -2.14
C ASN A 275 9.02 12.23 -2.35
N PRO A 276 8.07 12.04 -3.28
CA PRO A 276 6.92 12.94 -3.38
C PRO A 276 6.21 13.11 -2.03
N PRO A 277 5.61 14.29 -1.75
CA PRO A 277 4.96 14.56 -0.46
C PRO A 277 3.91 13.52 -0.05
N VAL A 278 3.24 12.90 -1.02
CA VAL A 278 2.26 11.84 -0.76
C VAL A 278 2.91 10.58 -0.20
N ILE A 279 4.06 10.17 -0.74
CA ILE A 279 4.82 9.01 -0.26
C ILE A 279 5.35 9.31 1.15
N TRP A 280 5.94 10.49 1.36
CA TRP A 280 6.38 10.91 2.69
C TRP A 280 5.23 10.86 3.72
N PHE A 281 4.03 11.36 3.38
CA PHE A 281 2.87 11.29 4.26
C PHE A 281 2.44 9.84 4.54
N LYS A 282 2.47 8.97 3.54
CA LYS A 282 2.17 7.54 3.69
C LYS A 282 3.17 6.85 4.61
N GLU A 283 4.45 7.14 4.49
CA GLU A 283 5.49 6.62 5.39
C GLU A 283 5.23 7.01 6.84
N GLN A 284 4.88 8.28 7.09
CA GLN A 284 4.53 8.73 8.44
C GLN A 284 3.31 8.00 8.99
N LEU A 285 2.27 7.82 8.18
CA LEU A 285 1.08 7.06 8.58
C LEU A 285 1.43 5.58 8.81
N TRP A 286 2.22 5.00 7.92
CA TRP A 286 2.63 3.60 7.99
C TRP A 286 3.47 3.30 9.24
N SER A 287 4.37 4.20 9.63
CA SER A 287 5.15 4.06 10.86
C SER A 287 4.30 3.93 12.13
N VAL A 288 3.08 4.47 12.11
CA VAL A 288 2.10 4.36 13.21
C VAL A 288 1.26 3.09 13.08
N VAL A 289 0.85 2.74 11.86
CA VAL A 289 -0.08 1.63 11.60
C VAL A 289 0.64 0.28 11.65
N LYS A 290 1.84 0.17 11.09
CA LYS A 290 2.59 -1.09 10.99
C LYS A 290 2.77 -1.80 12.34
N PRO A 291 3.21 -1.16 13.43
CA PRO A 291 3.32 -1.83 14.73
C PRO A 291 1.99 -2.37 15.28
N MET A 292 0.87 -1.73 14.91
CA MET A 292 -0.46 -2.22 15.28
C MET A 292 -0.81 -3.50 14.52
N LEU A 293 -0.45 -3.57 13.22
CA LEU A 293 -0.66 -4.76 12.40
C LEU A 293 0.20 -5.94 12.86
N GLU A 294 1.46 -5.69 13.22
CA GLU A 294 2.38 -6.69 13.76
C GLU A 294 1.88 -7.30 15.08
N SER A 295 1.12 -6.54 15.85
CA SER A 295 0.53 -6.99 17.12
C SER A 295 -0.73 -7.84 16.94
N LEU A 296 -1.34 -7.84 15.76
CA LEU A 296 -2.53 -8.65 15.48
C LEU A 296 -2.12 -10.11 15.25
N PRO A 297 -2.91 -11.08 15.75
CA PRO A 297 -2.71 -12.46 15.37
C PRO A 297 -2.84 -12.57 13.85
N ALA A 298 -1.95 -13.36 13.24
CA ALA A 298 -2.05 -13.65 11.81
C ALA A 298 -3.48 -14.12 11.50
N PRO A 299 -4.15 -13.55 10.48
CA PRO A 299 -5.50 -13.96 10.15
C PRO A 299 -5.52 -15.47 9.87
N ALA A 300 -6.45 -16.17 10.53
CA ALA A 300 -6.64 -17.59 10.32
C ALA A 300 -6.86 -17.89 8.82
N PRO A 301 -6.41 -19.05 8.32
CA PRO A 301 -6.75 -19.50 6.99
C PRO A 301 -8.27 -19.46 6.76
N GLU A 302 -8.70 -19.17 5.54
CA GLU A 302 -10.14 -19.02 5.23
C GLU A 302 -10.95 -20.31 5.49
N ASP A 303 -10.30 -21.46 5.50
CA ASP A 303 -10.85 -22.78 5.76
C ASP A 303 -11.10 -23.09 7.27
N GLU A 304 -10.57 -22.27 8.19
CA GLU A 304 -10.84 -22.33 9.63
C GLU A 304 -11.90 -21.31 10.10
N GLN A 305 -12.47 -20.54 9.18
CA GLN A 305 -13.60 -19.67 9.54
C GLN A 305 -14.89 -20.46 9.52
N PRO A 306 -15.67 -20.49 10.64
CA PRO A 306 -16.89 -21.28 10.77
C PRO A 306 -18.01 -20.86 9.80
#